data_c052d0cf3034ddff6f2a94071d633e4d
#
_entry.id   c052d0cf3034ddff6f2a94071d633e4d
#
_cell.length_a   1.000
_cell.length_b   1.000
_cell.length_c   1.000
_cell.angle_alpha   90.00
_cell.angle_beta   90.00
_cell.angle_gamma   90.00
#
_symmetry.space_group_name_H-M   'P 1'
#
loop_
_entity.id
_entity.type
_entity.pdbx_description
1 polymer ?
#
loop_
_entity_poly.entity_id
_entity_poly.type
_entity_poly.pdbx_seq_one_letter_code
_entity_poly.pdbx_strand_id
1 'polypeptide(L)'
;EGPSSGMIKNEIRDGEALSKSVNDVIERLREDTEQEIESITIGISGESIKSRTVNMEYNFSEEEVTEEHIKALLLEAEKKVLIPEEQIIKTEIYNMRVDNSGIVKNPLGILGSKLQGDVHLIYTDKKRVAKLVEAINRISVDVENIVLNAYASAKATLGEEDKRMGVALADIGEGSTDIILYKNDKLIYTKTIPLGGMHFK
;
A
#
# COMPACT_ATOMS: atom_id res chain seq x y z
N GLU A 1 -21.60 -10.04 -0.46
CA GLU A 1 -21.05 -9.94 -1.81
C GLU A 1 -22.07 -9.40 -2.79
N GLY A 2 -21.63 -8.67 -3.81
CA GLY A 2 -22.47 -8.14 -4.88
C GLY A 2 -21.76 -8.14 -6.23
N PRO A 3 -22.51 -8.05 -7.34
CA PRO A 3 -21.92 -7.94 -8.67
C PRO A 3 -21.14 -6.63 -8.80
N SER A 4 -19.94 -6.69 -9.38
CA SER A 4 -19.14 -5.51 -9.68
C SER A 4 -19.48 -4.98 -11.07
N SER A 5 -19.80 -3.70 -11.18
CA SER A 5 -19.98 -3.00 -12.44
C SER A 5 -19.20 -1.69 -12.47
N GLY A 6 -19.00 -1.12 -13.65
CA GLY A 6 -18.26 0.13 -13.81
C GLY A 6 -16.73 0.01 -13.84
N MET A 7 -16.17 -1.19 -13.62
CA MET A 7 -14.74 -1.46 -13.69
C MET A 7 -14.40 -2.51 -14.76
N ILE A 8 -13.30 -2.29 -15.49
CA ILE A 8 -12.72 -3.26 -16.42
C ILE A 8 -11.21 -3.30 -16.19
N LYS A 9 -10.64 -4.48 -15.95
CA LYS A 9 -9.19 -4.68 -15.68
C LYS A 9 -8.65 -3.72 -14.62
N ASN A 10 -9.37 -3.60 -13.50
CA ASN A 10 -9.04 -2.70 -12.39
C ASN A 10 -9.06 -1.19 -12.74
N GLU A 11 -9.62 -0.79 -13.86
CA GLU A 11 -9.82 0.61 -14.23
C GLU A 11 -11.30 0.99 -14.19
N ILE A 12 -11.59 2.19 -13.69
CA ILE A 12 -12.95 2.73 -13.69
C ILE A 12 -13.30 3.19 -15.10
N ARG A 13 -14.32 2.59 -15.68
CA ARG A 13 -14.90 2.94 -16.98
C ARG A 13 -16.20 3.71 -16.84
N ASP A 14 -16.97 3.41 -15.81
CA ASP A 14 -18.21 4.06 -15.47
C ASP A 14 -18.30 4.26 -13.95
N GLY A 15 -18.08 5.48 -13.49
CA GLY A 15 -18.09 5.83 -12.07
C GLY A 15 -19.48 5.74 -11.44
N GLU A 16 -20.56 5.97 -12.22
CA GLU A 16 -21.94 5.86 -11.70
C GLU A 16 -22.33 4.39 -11.48
N ALA A 17 -22.01 3.53 -12.44
CA ALA A 17 -22.23 2.09 -12.29
C ALA A 17 -21.42 1.52 -11.11
N LEU A 18 -20.18 1.98 -10.91
CA LEU A 18 -19.37 1.60 -9.75
C LEU A 18 -20.00 2.07 -8.45
N SER A 19 -20.37 3.35 -8.34
CA SER A 19 -21.03 3.92 -7.17
C SER A 19 -22.28 3.13 -6.79
N LYS A 20 -23.12 2.81 -7.78
CA LYS A 20 -24.33 2.00 -7.58
C LYS A 20 -23.99 0.62 -7.05
N SER A 21 -23.02 -0.09 -7.65
CA SER A 21 -22.64 -1.43 -7.20
C SER A 21 -22.17 -1.43 -5.75
N VAL A 22 -21.37 -0.41 -5.37
CA VAL A 22 -20.88 -0.29 -3.98
C VAL A 22 -22.02 0.05 -3.04
N ASN A 23 -22.90 0.99 -3.43
CA ASN A 23 -24.07 1.35 -2.62
C ASN A 23 -24.97 0.14 -2.34
N ASP A 24 -25.27 -0.66 -3.37
CA ASP A 24 -26.10 -1.85 -3.22
C ASP A 24 -25.53 -2.86 -2.21
N VAL A 25 -24.20 -2.95 -2.09
CA VAL A 25 -23.53 -3.80 -1.09
C VAL A 25 -23.61 -3.17 0.29
N ILE A 26 -23.39 -1.85 0.40
CA ILE A 26 -23.43 -1.13 1.68
C ILE A 26 -24.84 -1.16 2.28
N GLU A 27 -25.88 -0.92 1.48
CA GLU A 27 -27.26 -0.98 1.95
C GLU A 27 -27.61 -2.38 2.48
N ARG A 28 -27.21 -3.45 1.78
CA ARG A 28 -27.39 -4.82 2.30
C ARG A 28 -26.64 -5.05 3.60
N LEU A 29 -25.41 -4.55 3.73
CA LEU A 29 -24.65 -4.68 4.97
C LEU A 29 -25.32 -3.93 6.12
N ARG A 30 -25.88 -2.74 5.87
CA ARG A 30 -26.66 -1.99 6.86
C ARG A 30 -27.90 -2.77 7.31
N GLU A 31 -28.63 -3.36 6.35
CA GLU A 31 -29.79 -4.19 6.65
C GLU A 31 -29.42 -5.47 7.43
N ASP A 32 -28.36 -6.17 7.02
CA ASP A 32 -27.92 -7.43 7.63
C ASP A 32 -27.32 -7.25 9.04
N THR A 33 -26.66 -6.11 9.29
CA THR A 33 -25.94 -5.85 10.56
C THR A 33 -26.68 -4.90 11.50
N GLU A 34 -27.71 -4.22 11.02
CA GLU A 34 -28.40 -3.12 11.74
C GLU A 34 -27.43 -2.01 12.20
N GLN A 35 -26.32 -1.79 11.44
CA GLN A 35 -25.29 -0.80 11.75
C GLN A 35 -25.12 0.22 10.64
N GLU A 36 -24.86 1.48 11.02
CA GLU A 36 -24.46 2.51 10.08
C GLU A 36 -23.01 2.29 9.62
N ILE A 37 -22.80 2.44 8.31
CA ILE A 37 -21.45 2.37 7.69
C ILE A 37 -21.10 3.77 7.22
N GLU A 38 -20.21 4.43 7.95
CA GLU A 38 -19.79 5.81 7.68
C GLU A 38 -18.56 5.86 6.79
N SER A 39 -17.66 4.88 6.90
CA SER A 39 -16.41 4.81 6.16
C SER A 39 -16.06 3.42 5.68
N ILE A 40 -15.23 3.36 4.64
CA ILE A 40 -14.71 2.11 4.09
C ILE A 40 -13.21 2.19 3.80
N THR A 41 -12.56 1.03 3.82
CA THR A 41 -11.22 0.85 3.28
C THR A 41 -11.29 0.25 1.88
N ILE A 42 -10.61 0.87 0.91
CA ILE A 42 -10.59 0.42 -0.48
C ILE A 42 -9.32 -0.37 -0.75
N GLY A 43 -9.47 -1.57 -1.29
CA GLY A 43 -8.37 -2.35 -1.84
C GLY A 43 -8.11 -1.97 -3.30
N ILE A 44 -6.85 -1.75 -3.65
CA ILE A 44 -6.42 -1.49 -5.03
C ILE A 44 -5.41 -2.52 -5.52
N SER A 45 -5.43 -2.78 -6.83
CA SER A 45 -4.49 -3.67 -7.52
C SER A 45 -4.34 -3.22 -8.99
N GLY A 46 -3.50 -3.89 -9.76
CA GLY A 46 -3.37 -3.69 -11.20
C GLY A 46 -2.13 -2.91 -11.63
N GLU A 47 -1.96 -2.75 -12.94
CA GLU A 47 -0.72 -2.27 -13.59
C GLU A 47 -0.26 -0.87 -13.18
N SER A 48 -1.16 -0.02 -12.69
CA SER A 48 -0.80 1.32 -12.22
C SER A 48 -0.06 1.31 -10.89
N ILE A 49 -0.05 0.17 -10.18
CA ILE A 49 0.73 0.01 -8.95
C ILE A 49 2.19 -0.17 -9.32
N LYS A 50 3.01 0.74 -8.84
CA LYS A 50 4.46 0.73 -9.02
C LYS A 50 5.14 0.59 -7.66
N SER A 51 6.35 0.07 -7.66
CA SER A 51 7.18 0.08 -6.46
C SER A 51 8.64 0.35 -6.79
N ARG A 52 9.34 0.91 -5.83
CA ARG A 52 10.78 1.16 -5.90
C ARG A 52 11.40 1.11 -4.52
N THR A 53 12.56 0.48 -4.44
CA THR A 53 13.40 0.52 -3.25
C THR A 53 14.57 1.48 -3.51
N VAL A 54 14.82 2.37 -2.57
CA VAL A 54 15.94 3.30 -2.61
C VAL A 54 16.71 3.25 -1.30
N ASN A 55 18.03 3.29 -1.39
CA ASN A 55 18.87 3.50 -0.22
C ASN A 55 18.88 4.99 0.08
N MET A 56 18.59 5.35 1.32
CA MET A 56 18.46 6.73 1.78
C MET A 56 19.34 6.99 2.98
N GLU A 57 19.78 8.24 3.12
CA GLU A 57 20.43 8.76 4.30
C GLU A 57 19.87 10.12 4.66
N TYR A 58 19.78 10.38 5.95
CA TYR A 58 19.38 11.67 6.50
C TYR A 58 20.39 12.10 7.56
N ASN A 59 20.99 13.28 7.38
CA ASN A 59 21.95 13.85 8.30
C ASN A 59 21.26 14.85 9.22
N PHE A 60 21.61 14.83 10.49
CA PHE A 60 21.08 15.70 11.54
C PHE A 60 22.19 16.08 12.54
N SER A 61 21.90 16.95 13.52
CA SER A 61 22.85 17.28 14.58
C SER A 61 23.09 16.05 15.46
N GLU A 62 24.24 15.98 16.14
CA GLU A 62 24.55 14.87 17.04
C GLU A 62 23.55 14.85 18.21
N GLU A 63 22.56 13.97 18.10
CA GLU A 63 21.47 13.77 19.08
C GLU A 63 20.86 12.38 18.97
N GLU A 64 19.92 12.06 19.84
CA GLU A 64 19.19 10.79 19.77
C GLU A 64 18.26 10.75 18.54
N VAL A 65 18.24 9.63 17.84
CA VAL A 65 17.32 9.41 16.72
C VAL A 65 15.87 9.46 17.24
N THR A 66 15.06 10.29 16.61
CA THR A 66 13.63 10.47 16.90
C THR A 66 12.76 9.96 15.74
N GLU A 67 11.44 9.87 15.97
CA GLU A 67 10.48 9.58 14.90
C GLU A 67 10.52 10.65 13.79
N GLU A 68 10.85 11.88 14.13
CA GLU A 68 10.96 12.99 13.17
C GLU A 68 12.11 12.76 12.18
N HIS A 69 13.24 12.24 12.64
CA HIS A 69 14.35 11.86 11.77
C HIS A 69 13.95 10.73 10.80
N ILE A 70 13.20 9.74 11.28
CA ILE A 70 12.67 8.67 10.42
C ILE A 70 11.68 9.25 9.39
N LYS A 71 10.76 10.10 9.81
CA LYS A 71 9.82 10.79 8.91
C LYS A 71 10.54 11.63 7.86
N ALA A 72 11.57 12.36 8.27
CA ALA A 72 12.37 13.18 7.34
C ALA A 72 13.06 12.32 6.28
N LEU A 73 13.67 11.20 6.68
CA LEU A 73 14.29 10.24 5.76
C LEU A 73 13.27 9.66 4.76
N LEU A 74 12.07 9.29 5.23
CA LEU A 74 10.98 8.80 4.37
C LEU A 74 10.52 9.88 3.39
N LEU A 75 10.38 11.13 3.84
CA LEU A 75 9.97 12.25 2.99
C LEU A 75 10.99 12.53 1.88
N GLU A 76 12.28 12.44 2.18
CA GLU A 76 13.34 12.57 1.16
C GLU A 76 13.31 11.40 0.16
N ALA A 77 12.98 10.18 0.60
CA ALA A 77 12.78 9.05 -0.29
C ALA A 77 11.61 9.28 -1.26
N GLU A 78 10.50 9.79 -0.75
CA GLU A 78 9.32 10.13 -1.56
C GLU A 78 9.65 11.19 -2.61
N LYS A 79 10.28 12.29 -2.22
CA LYS A 79 10.72 13.36 -3.15
C LYS A 79 11.66 12.84 -4.24
N LYS A 80 12.52 11.87 -3.92
CA LYS A 80 13.48 11.28 -4.86
C LYS A 80 12.82 10.35 -5.88
N VAL A 81 11.70 9.72 -5.52
CA VAL A 81 11.06 8.65 -6.32
C VAL A 81 9.83 9.14 -7.07
N LEU A 82 8.99 9.94 -6.43
CA LEU A 82 7.70 10.33 -6.99
C LEU A 82 7.81 11.50 -7.97
N ILE A 83 6.94 11.46 -8.97
CA ILE A 83 6.59 12.62 -9.78
C ILE A 83 5.27 13.24 -9.26
N PRO A 84 4.94 14.49 -9.63
CA PRO A 84 3.76 15.20 -9.10
C PRO A 84 2.42 14.47 -9.28
N GLU A 85 2.31 13.63 -10.31
CA GLU A 85 1.11 12.86 -10.65
C GLU A 85 0.97 11.56 -9.85
N GLU A 86 1.97 11.18 -9.06
CA GLU A 86 2.00 9.95 -8.26
C GLU A 86 1.74 10.22 -6.78
N GLN A 87 1.19 9.23 -6.09
CA GLN A 87 1.00 9.24 -4.63
C GLN A 87 1.37 7.91 -4.00
N ILE A 88 1.84 7.98 -2.76
CA ILE A 88 2.16 6.81 -1.95
C ILE A 88 0.89 6.06 -1.55
N ILE A 89 0.98 4.74 -1.62
CA ILE A 89 0.02 3.80 -1.03
C ILE A 89 0.60 3.20 0.24
N LYS A 90 1.91 2.87 0.22
CA LYS A 90 2.60 2.33 1.39
C LYS A 90 4.10 2.59 1.30
N THR A 91 4.68 2.87 2.44
CA THR A 91 6.13 2.96 2.61
C THR A 91 6.58 1.99 3.70
N GLU A 92 7.66 1.28 3.45
CA GLU A 92 8.37 0.44 4.43
C GLU A 92 9.83 0.84 4.50
N ILE A 93 10.40 0.85 5.70
CA ILE A 93 11.83 1.07 5.91
C ILE A 93 12.44 -0.16 6.58
N TYR A 94 13.63 -0.56 6.14
CA TYR A 94 14.39 -1.68 6.69
C TYR A 94 15.89 -1.46 6.55
N ASN A 95 16.70 -2.36 7.11
CA ASN A 95 18.16 -2.26 7.14
C ASN A 95 18.66 -0.92 7.72
N MET A 96 17.96 -0.39 8.73
CA MET A 96 18.31 0.88 9.34
C MET A 96 19.68 0.81 10.04
N ARG A 97 20.43 1.91 9.96
CA ARG A 97 21.73 2.10 10.60
C ARG A 97 21.83 3.53 11.12
N VAL A 98 22.53 3.70 12.22
CA VAL A 98 22.90 5.03 12.75
C VAL A 98 24.41 5.17 12.61
N ASP A 99 24.86 6.21 11.92
CA ASP A 99 26.28 6.46 11.57
C ASP A 99 26.92 5.23 10.90
N ASN A 100 28.01 4.72 11.47
CA ASN A 100 28.73 3.55 10.99
C ASN A 100 28.37 2.25 11.74
N SER A 101 27.22 2.23 12.41
CA SER A 101 26.77 1.03 13.14
C SER A 101 26.36 -0.11 12.19
N GLY A 102 26.19 -1.30 12.73
CA GLY A 102 25.51 -2.39 12.04
C GLY A 102 24.02 -2.10 11.87
N ILE A 103 23.30 -3.03 11.20
CA ILE A 103 21.84 -2.93 11.04
C ILE A 103 21.16 -3.03 12.40
N VAL A 104 20.27 -2.10 12.69
CA VAL A 104 19.46 -2.05 13.92
C VAL A 104 17.99 -2.29 13.61
N LYS A 105 17.28 -2.97 14.50
CA LYS A 105 15.82 -3.18 14.37
C LYS A 105 15.03 -1.90 14.62
N ASN A 106 15.45 -1.15 15.63
CA ASN A 106 14.84 0.10 16.03
C ASN A 106 15.94 1.12 16.27
N PRO A 107 16.03 2.21 15.49
CA PRO A 107 17.04 3.24 15.67
C PRO A 107 16.69 4.26 16.76
N LEU A 108 15.44 4.31 17.26
CA LEU A 108 14.97 5.33 18.20
C LEU A 108 15.81 5.33 19.49
N GLY A 109 16.22 6.52 19.93
CA GLY A 109 17.02 6.73 21.11
C GLY A 109 18.52 6.41 20.94
N ILE A 110 18.98 5.98 19.76
CA ILE A 110 20.42 5.80 19.50
C ILE A 110 21.03 7.16 19.20
N LEU A 111 22.11 7.51 19.89
CA LEU A 111 22.87 8.73 19.66
C LEU A 111 23.60 8.63 18.31
N GLY A 112 23.54 9.68 17.50
CA GLY A 112 24.23 9.74 16.21
C GLY A 112 23.97 11.04 15.47
N SER A 113 24.43 11.11 14.23
CA SER A 113 24.29 12.28 13.35
C SER A 113 23.80 11.93 11.95
N LYS A 114 23.63 10.64 11.65
CA LYS A 114 23.18 10.16 10.36
C LYS A 114 22.33 8.90 10.51
N LEU A 115 21.14 8.93 9.99
CA LEU A 115 20.25 7.77 9.83
C LEU A 115 20.29 7.28 8.39
N GLN A 116 20.46 5.99 8.19
CA GLN A 116 20.46 5.34 6.87
C GLN A 116 19.45 4.19 6.86
N GLY A 117 18.90 3.89 5.68
CA GLY A 117 18.00 2.74 5.54
C GLY A 117 17.59 2.51 4.08
N ASP A 118 17.08 1.33 3.82
CA ASP A 118 16.44 1.00 2.56
C ASP A 118 14.95 1.32 2.69
N VAL A 119 14.44 2.16 1.79
CA VAL A 119 13.03 2.57 1.76
C VAL A 119 12.36 1.95 0.56
N HIS A 120 11.38 1.09 0.81
CA HIS A 120 10.51 0.51 -0.22
C HIS A 120 9.21 1.31 -0.30
N LEU A 121 9.00 1.95 -1.45
CA LEU A 121 7.82 2.76 -1.72
C LEU A 121 6.91 2.03 -2.70
N ILE A 122 5.61 1.97 -2.37
CA ILE A 122 4.54 1.51 -3.25
C ILE A 122 3.67 2.71 -3.54
N TYR A 123 3.46 3.00 -4.81
CA TYR A 123 2.80 4.21 -5.26
C TYR A 123 1.97 3.97 -6.53
N THR A 124 1.07 4.90 -6.82
CA THR A 124 0.18 4.83 -7.99
C THR A 124 -0.15 6.23 -8.51
N ASP A 125 -0.85 6.31 -9.64
CA ASP A 125 -1.35 7.55 -10.21
C ASP A 125 -2.44 8.20 -9.33
N LYS A 126 -2.27 9.49 -9.01
CA LYS A 126 -3.24 10.29 -8.21
C LYS A 126 -4.62 10.36 -8.85
N LYS A 127 -4.68 10.48 -10.19
CA LYS A 127 -5.97 10.62 -10.89
C LYS A 127 -6.79 9.35 -10.78
N ARG A 128 -6.12 8.18 -10.78
CA ARG A 128 -6.81 6.90 -10.57
C ARG A 128 -7.44 6.82 -9.20
N VAL A 129 -6.67 7.16 -8.18
CA VAL A 129 -7.17 7.19 -6.79
C VAL A 129 -8.29 8.21 -6.63
N ALA A 130 -8.10 9.43 -7.16
CA ALA A 130 -9.11 10.47 -7.10
C ALA A 130 -10.45 10.04 -7.72
N LYS A 131 -10.42 9.39 -8.90
CA LYS A 131 -11.63 8.85 -9.53
C LYS A 131 -12.33 7.79 -8.67
N LEU A 132 -11.55 6.93 -8.00
CA LEU A 132 -12.09 5.90 -7.13
C LEU A 132 -12.77 6.53 -5.90
N VAL A 133 -12.08 7.46 -5.23
CA VAL A 133 -12.62 8.21 -4.09
C VAL A 133 -13.85 9.02 -4.51
N GLU A 134 -13.82 9.69 -5.65
CA GLU A 134 -14.98 10.44 -6.18
C GLU A 134 -16.19 9.53 -6.38
N ALA A 135 -16.00 8.33 -6.96
CA ALA A 135 -17.09 7.39 -7.17
C ALA A 135 -17.72 6.94 -5.83
N ILE A 136 -16.90 6.75 -4.79
CA ILE A 136 -17.40 6.34 -3.46
C ILE A 136 -18.08 7.53 -2.74
N ASN A 137 -17.51 8.71 -2.78
CA ASN A 137 -18.08 9.88 -2.09
C ASN A 137 -19.49 10.25 -2.60
N ARG A 138 -19.89 9.78 -3.81
CA ARG A 138 -21.25 9.96 -4.34
C ARG A 138 -22.33 9.23 -3.54
N ILE A 139 -21.97 8.24 -2.73
CA ILE A 139 -22.91 7.42 -1.93
C ILE A 139 -22.88 7.76 -0.43
N SER A 140 -22.38 8.94 -0.07
CA SER A 140 -22.30 9.42 1.30
C SER A 140 -21.58 8.47 2.26
N VAL A 141 -20.49 7.86 1.79
CA VAL A 141 -19.59 7.03 2.57
C VAL A 141 -18.17 7.53 2.35
N ASP A 142 -17.42 7.72 3.43
CA ASP A 142 -16.04 8.22 3.36
C ASP A 142 -15.04 7.09 3.04
N VAL A 143 -13.98 7.45 2.32
CA VAL A 143 -12.85 6.56 2.11
C VAL A 143 -11.80 6.84 3.19
N GLU A 144 -11.77 6.00 4.22
CA GLU A 144 -10.83 6.13 5.33
C GLU A 144 -9.41 5.72 4.93
N ASN A 145 -9.27 4.61 4.20
CA ASN A 145 -7.98 4.08 3.80
C ASN A 145 -7.99 3.51 2.39
N ILE A 146 -6.80 3.54 1.76
CA ILE A 146 -6.53 2.84 0.50
C ILE A 146 -5.35 1.90 0.73
N VAL A 147 -5.53 0.62 0.44
CA VAL A 147 -4.54 -0.42 0.65
C VAL A 147 -4.26 -1.21 -0.62
N LEU A 148 -3.07 -1.79 -0.74
CA LEU A 148 -2.78 -2.75 -1.79
C LEU A 148 -3.47 -4.09 -1.47
N ASN A 149 -4.21 -4.67 -2.42
CA ASN A 149 -4.91 -5.95 -2.21
C ASN A 149 -3.97 -7.06 -1.75
N ALA A 150 -2.83 -7.25 -2.41
CA ALA A 150 -1.86 -8.25 -1.99
C ALA A 150 -1.31 -8.03 -0.57
N TYR A 151 -1.22 -6.77 -0.11
CA TYR A 151 -0.85 -6.48 1.28
C TYR A 151 -1.95 -6.91 2.26
N ALA A 152 -3.22 -6.66 1.93
CA ALA A 152 -4.35 -7.12 2.73
C ALA A 152 -4.41 -8.65 2.77
N SER A 153 -4.24 -9.32 1.61
CA SER A 153 -4.16 -10.78 1.49
C SER A 153 -3.03 -11.36 2.35
N ALA A 154 -1.85 -10.73 2.33
CA ALA A 154 -0.71 -11.14 3.16
C ALA A 154 -0.95 -10.95 4.66
N LYS A 155 -1.69 -9.92 5.05
CA LYS A 155 -2.09 -9.73 6.46
C LYS A 155 -3.04 -10.83 6.93
N ALA A 156 -3.91 -11.30 6.05
CA ALA A 156 -4.92 -12.31 6.38
C ALA A 156 -4.35 -13.74 6.36
N THR A 157 -3.32 -14.02 5.55
CA THR A 157 -2.90 -15.40 5.25
C THR A 157 -1.51 -15.78 5.76
N LEU A 158 -0.58 -14.81 5.88
CA LEU A 158 0.81 -15.08 6.27
C LEU A 158 1.01 -14.95 7.78
N GLY A 159 1.59 -15.97 8.38
CA GLY A 159 2.05 -15.94 9.77
C GLY A 159 3.27 -15.06 9.99
N GLU A 160 3.53 -14.70 11.24
CA GLU A 160 4.72 -13.89 11.60
C GLU A 160 6.03 -14.66 11.32
N GLU A 161 6.01 -16.00 11.48
CA GLU A 161 7.18 -16.83 11.19
C GLU A 161 7.51 -16.84 9.70
N ASP A 162 6.49 -16.94 8.82
CA ASP A 162 6.67 -16.89 7.38
C ASP A 162 7.32 -15.57 6.95
N LYS A 163 6.81 -14.44 7.45
CA LYS A 163 7.35 -13.10 7.16
C LYS A 163 8.78 -12.93 7.63
N ARG A 164 9.13 -13.53 8.78
CA ARG A 164 10.48 -13.47 9.35
C ARG A 164 11.47 -14.30 8.54
N MET A 165 11.12 -15.52 8.20
CA MET A 165 11.98 -16.42 7.44
C MET A 165 12.14 -16.02 5.98
N GLY A 166 11.12 -15.42 5.43
CA GLY A 166 11.04 -14.99 4.05
C GLY A 166 10.00 -15.77 3.26
N VAL A 167 9.04 -15.04 2.71
CA VAL A 167 7.91 -15.61 1.97
C VAL A 167 7.52 -14.70 0.80
N ALA A 168 7.15 -15.33 -0.31
CA ALA A 168 6.49 -14.67 -1.42
C ALA A 168 5.00 -15.02 -1.39
N LEU A 169 4.14 -14.01 -1.53
CA LEU A 169 2.71 -14.19 -1.76
C LEU A 169 2.39 -13.74 -3.18
N ALA A 170 1.63 -14.56 -3.90
CA ALA A 170 1.04 -14.21 -5.19
C ALA A 170 -0.48 -14.12 -5.03
N ASP A 171 -1.03 -12.92 -5.17
CA ASP A 171 -2.47 -12.67 -5.22
C ASP A 171 -2.93 -12.68 -6.67
N ILE A 172 -3.56 -13.80 -7.09
CA ILE A 172 -3.94 -14.04 -8.47
C ILE A 172 -5.41 -13.63 -8.65
N GLY A 173 -5.60 -12.43 -9.19
CA GLY A 173 -6.92 -11.91 -9.55
C GLY A 173 -7.35 -12.35 -10.95
N GLU A 174 -8.46 -11.80 -11.44
CA GLU A 174 -8.98 -12.08 -12.78
C GLU A 174 -8.05 -11.54 -13.88
N GLY A 175 -7.60 -10.29 -13.76
CA GLY A 175 -6.83 -9.59 -14.80
C GLY A 175 -5.36 -9.36 -14.48
N SER A 176 -4.95 -9.51 -13.23
CA SER A 176 -3.57 -9.28 -12.78
C SER A 176 -3.18 -10.21 -11.64
N THR A 177 -1.88 -10.38 -11.47
CA THR A 177 -1.27 -11.06 -10.33
C THR A 177 -0.37 -10.09 -9.60
N ASP A 178 -0.63 -9.86 -8.33
CA ASP A 178 0.20 -9.03 -7.46
C ASP A 178 1.13 -9.94 -6.64
N ILE A 179 2.43 -9.67 -6.71
CA ILE A 179 3.46 -10.42 -5.98
C ILE A 179 4.05 -9.51 -4.92
N ILE A 180 4.13 -10.00 -3.69
CA ILE A 180 4.85 -9.33 -2.61
C ILE A 180 5.80 -10.30 -1.93
N LEU A 181 6.94 -9.77 -1.46
CA LEU A 181 7.93 -10.53 -0.71
C LEU A 181 8.15 -9.92 0.67
N TYR A 182 8.11 -10.79 1.67
CA TYR A 182 8.55 -10.45 3.02
C TYR A 182 9.88 -11.12 3.35
N LYS A 183 10.69 -10.45 4.14
CA LYS A 183 11.90 -10.99 4.78
C LYS A 183 12.21 -10.19 6.04
N ASN A 184 12.58 -10.88 7.12
CA ASN A 184 12.86 -10.24 8.42
C ASN A 184 11.69 -9.34 8.88
N ASP A 185 10.46 -9.80 8.73
CA ASP A 185 9.20 -9.11 9.06
C ASP A 185 8.92 -7.85 8.21
N LYS A 186 9.70 -7.58 7.17
CA LYS A 186 9.59 -6.40 6.32
C LYS A 186 9.15 -6.75 4.90
N LEU A 187 8.26 -5.94 4.35
CA LEU A 187 7.88 -5.99 2.94
C LEU A 187 9.01 -5.36 2.13
N ILE A 188 9.74 -6.18 1.37
CA ILE A 188 10.96 -5.77 0.66
C ILE A 188 10.79 -5.66 -0.86
N TYR A 189 9.71 -6.21 -1.40
CA TYR A 189 9.46 -6.19 -2.84
C TYR A 189 7.96 -6.28 -3.14
N THR A 190 7.54 -5.56 -4.18
CA THR A 190 6.17 -5.58 -4.69
C THR A 190 6.20 -5.49 -6.22
N LYS A 191 5.41 -6.30 -6.89
CA LYS A 191 5.30 -6.30 -8.35
C LYS A 191 3.91 -6.72 -8.79
N THR A 192 3.31 -5.96 -9.71
CA THR A 192 2.10 -6.37 -10.43
C THR A 192 2.47 -6.93 -11.79
N ILE A 193 1.90 -8.07 -12.14
CA ILE A 193 1.99 -8.70 -13.46
C ILE A 193 0.61 -8.61 -14.11
N PRO A 194 0.47 -8.10 -15.37
CA PRO A 194 -0.82 -7.95 -16.04
C PRO A 194 -1.34 -9.27 -16.62
N LEU A 195 -1.21 -10.33 -15.86
CA LEU A 195 -1.71 -11.67 -16.16
C LEU A 195 -2.48 -12.19 -14.96
N GLY A 196 -3.69 -12.65 -15.16
CA GLY A 196 -4.55 -13.23 -14.13
C GLY A 196 -5.39 -14.38 -14.68
N GLY A 197 -6.35 -14.86 -13.91
CA GLY A 197 -7.16 -16.04 -14.23
C GLY A 197 -7.83 -16.02 -15.61
N MET A 198 -8.23 -14.84 -16.10
CA MET A 198 -8.83 -14.71 -17.43
C MET A 198 -7.89 -15.09 -18.60
N HIS A 199 -6.58 -15.14 -18.38
CA HIS A 199 -5.59 -15.45 -19.41
C HIS A 199 -5.27 -16.95 -19.50
N PHE A 200 -5.84 -17.76 -18.59
CA PHE A 200 -5.61 -19.22 -18.52
C PHE A 200 -6.81 -20.04 -19.02
N LYS A 201 -7.67 -19.45 -19.82
CA LYS A 201 -8.83 -20.11 -20.46
C LYS A 201 -8.46 -20.66 -21.82
#